data_0acb0695a3dbc91f1083db6fb87cc8fe
#
_entry.id   0acb0695a3dbc91f1083db6fb87cc8fe
#
_cell.length_a   1.000
_cell.length_b   1.000
_cell.length_c   1.000
_cell.angle_alpha   90.00
_cell.angle_beta   90.00
_cell.angle_gamma   90.00
#
_symmetry.space_group_name_H-M   'P 1'
#
loop_
_entity.id
_entity.type
_entity.pdbx_description
1 polymer ?
#
loop_
_entity_poly.entity_id
_entity_poly.type
_entity_poly.pdbx_seq_one_letter_code
_entity_poly.pdbx_strand_id
1 'polypeptide(L)'
;MSYKIEADEIDIHPSVKIGKNVKIKCKSIKLGEFCIIGDNVTIECNKFEAHSWLFMWHGVEVGRGGCNGKNSNVKIGKGVGIFENTVINPSESVEIGDNCGIGADVMIWTHGAWLDVMQGVPHDFGPVKLGNNVWLPARSIVLPNVTIGDNVVIGTNSIINRDLPDGCLAAGTPCKVIREGLYPRPLNDKDLKKLVEHICSDWIDLCISKGITRNIEVWYEKRKIFLNQNSLQTIYYLDDRKIEGHTNDVSEDLRDYLRRRGIKIYTDRFFKSI
;
A
#
# COMPACT_ATOMS: atom_id res chain seq x y z
N MET A 1 -10.02 -20.12 -13.20
CA MET A 1 -9.02 -21.12 -12.79
C MET A 1 -8.18 -20.62 -11.65
N SER A 2 -7.81 -21.54 -10.88
CA SER A 2 -7.25 -21.57 -9.57
C SER A 2 -5.87 -20.93 -9.48
N TYR A 3 -5.58 -20.41 -8.34
CA TYR A 3 -4.22 -20.13 -7.87
C TYR A 3 -3.50 -21.44 -7.50
N LYS A 4 -2.17 -21.39 -7.45
CA LYS A 4 -1.31 -22.49 -7.01
C LYS A 4 -0.41 -21.99 -5.88
N ILE A 5 -0.39 -22.73 -4.76
CA ILE A 5 0.49 -22.45 -3.62
C ILE A 5 1.34 -23.69 -3.38
N GLU A 6 2.66 -23.52 -3.41
CA GLU A 6 3.68 -24.50 -3.06
C GLU A 6 4.48 -23.94 -1.89
N ALA A 7 4.18 -24.39 -0.67
CA ALA A 7 4.87 -23.96 0.53
C ALA A 7 4.86 -25.06 1.60
N ASP A 8 5.91 -25.09 2.44
CA ASP A 8 6.00 -26.02 3.57
C ASP A 8 5.09 -25.59 4.71
N GLU A 9 4.97 -24.28 4.92
CA GLU A 9 4.14 -23.66 5.97
C GLU A 9 3.17 -22.67 5.35
N ILE A 10 1.87 -22.86 5.62
CA ILE A 10 0.79 -22.02 5.08
C ILE A 10 -0.09 -21.51 6.22
N ASP A 11 -0.06 -20.20 6.46
CA ASP A 11 -0.89 -19.47 7.42
C ASP A 11 -1.64 -18.36 6.68
N ILE A 12 -2.81 -18.66 6.15
CA ILE A 12 -3.62 -17.73 5.36
C ILE A 12 -4.97 -17.54 6.04
N HIS A 13 -5.26 -16.31 6.47
CA HIS A 13 -6.53 -16.01 7.12
C HIS A 13 -7.73 -16.26 6.17
N PRO A 14 -8.87 -16.81 6.65
CA PRO A 14 -10.02 -17.16 5.81
C PRO A 14 -10.63 -16.02 5.00
N SER A 15 -10.46 -14.76 5.42
CA SER A 15 -10.94 -13.59 4.68
C SER A 15 -10.10 -13.24 3.45
N VAL A 16 -8.92 -13.85 3.24
CA VAL A 16 -8.03 -13.51 2.13
C VAL A 16 -8.68 -13.83 0.78
N LYS A 17 -8.55 -12.91 -0.17
CA LYS A 17 -8.97 -13.11 -1.56
C LYS A 17 -7.77 -13.28 -2.46
N ILE A 18 -7.74 -14.36 -3.23
CA ILE A 18 -6.68 -14.66 -4.20
C ILE A 18 -7.30 -14.73 -5.60
N GLY A 19 -6.71 -13.97 -6.52
CA GLY A 19 -7.15 -13.84 -7.89
C GLY A 19 -6.80 -15.05 -8.77
N LYS A 20 -6.96 -14.86 -10.07
CA LYS A 20 -6.70 -15.90 -11.09
C LYS A 20 -5.21 -15.92 -11.47
N ASN A 21 -4.71 -17.12 -11.85
CA ASN A 21 -3.33 -17.33 -12.29
C ASN A 21 -2.27 -16.87 -11.28
N VAL A 22 -2.59 -16.87 -10.00
CA VAL A 22 -1.62 -16.56 -8.94
C VAL A 22 -0.75 -17.79 -8.70
N LYS A 23 0.56 -17.58 -8.63
CA LYS A 23 1.55 -18.61 -8.32
C LYS A 23 2.37 -18.18 -7.11
N ILE A 24 2.35 -19.00 -6.08
CA ILE A 24 3.13 -18.78 -4.84
C ILE A 24 4.01 -19.98 -4.62
N LYS A 25 5.33 -19.75 -4.53
CA LYS A 25 6.32 -20.76 -4.22
C LYS A 25 7.28 -20.22 -3.18
N CYS A 26 7.16 -20.69 -1.94
CA CYS A 26 7.99 -20.25 -0.83
C CYS A 26 8.10 -21.35 0.22
N LYS A 27 9.06 -21.24 1.15
CA LYS A 27 9.12 -22.13 2.30
C LYS A 27 7.98 -21.84 3.28
N SER A 28 7.69 -20.56 3.53
CA SER A 28 6.62 -20.15 4.44
C SER A 28 5.85 -18.98 3.86
N ILE A 29 4.50 -19.05 3.91
CA ILE A 29 3.61 -17.95 3.57
C ILE A 29 2.67 -17.63 4.72
N LYS A 30 2.58 -16.33 5.05
CA LYS A 30 1.60 -15.82 6.01
C LYS A 30 0.87 -14.61 5.44
N LEU A 31 -0.47 -14.70 5.40
CA LEU A 31 -1.35 -13.62 4.96
C LEU A 31 -2.39 -13.33 6.05
N GLY A 32 -2.35 -12.12 6.59
CA GLY A 32 -3.29 -11.63 7.59
C GLY A 32 -4.68 -11.33 7.02
N GLU A 33 -5.53 -10.78 7.86
CA GLU A 33 -6.94 -10.51 7.54
C GLU A 33 -7.09 -9.52 6.37
N PHE A 34 -8.10 -9.72 5.57
CA PHE A 34 -8.54 -8.83 4.49
C PHE A 34 -7.45 -8.52 3.44
N CYS A 35 -6.47 -9.40 3.29
CA CYS A 35 -5.53 -9.28 2.17
C CYS A 35 -6.21 -9.63 0.84
N ILE A 36 -5.81 -8.93 -0.22
CA ILE A 36 -6.24 -9.19 -1.60
C ILE A 36 -4.99 -9.37 -2.45
N ILE A 37 -4.86 -10.52 -3.08
CA ILE A 37 -3.86 -10.82 -4.09
C ILE A 37 -4.56 -10.81 -5.45
N GLY A 38 -4.19 -9.89 -6.33
CA GLY A 38 -4.78 -9.72 -7.64
C GLY A 38 -4.43 -10.82 -8.64
N ASP A 39 -4.94 -10.70 -9.85
CA ASP A 39 -4.70 -11.68 -10.91
C ASP A 39 -3.24 -11.65 -11.41
N ASN A 40 -2.73 -12.79 -11.88
CA ASN A 40 -1.40 -12.93 -12.48
C ASN A 40 -0.23 -12.51 -11.56
N VAL A 41 -0.43 -12.59 -10.26
CA VAL A 41 0.62 -12.33 -9.27
C VAL A 41 1.51 -13.56 -9.13
N THR A 42 2.82 -13.32 -9.08
CA THR A 42 3.81 -14.37 -8.79
C THR A 42 4.59 -14.02 -7.52
N ILE A 43 4.73 -14.99 -6.60
CA ILE A 43 5.55 -14.86 -5.39
C ILE A 43 6.49 -16.04 -5.34
N GLU A 44 7.80 -15.78 -5.43
CA GLU A 44 8.85 -16.78 -5.29
C GLU A 44 9.95 -16.24 -4.36
N CYS A 45 10.01 -16.76 -3.13
CA CYS A 45 11.00 -16.36 -2.12
C CYS A 45 11.09 -17.41 -1.00
N ASN A 46 11.97 -17.22 -0.02
CA ASN A 46 12.06 -18.12 1.13
C ASN A 46 10.85 -17.94 2.06
N LYS A 47 10.59 -16.70 2.52
CA LYS A 47 9.45 -16.39 3.39
C LYS A 47 8.70 -15.17 2.88
N PHE A 48 7.38 -15.28 2.83
CA PHE A 48 6.49 -14.15 2.53
C PHE A 48 5.51 -13.95 3.68
N GLU A 49 5.61 -12.82 4.35
CA GLU A 49 4.72 -12.45 5.46
C GLU A 49 4.06 -11.10 5.16
N ALA A 50 2.75 -11.07 5.18
CA ALA A 50 1.98 -9.84 5.08
C ALA A 50 1.00 -9.72 6.25
N HIS A 51 0.99 -8.56 6.88
CA HIS A 51 0.00 -8.23 7.89
C HIS A 51 -1.38 -8.00 7.23
N SER A 52 -2.39 -7.60 7.99
CA SER A 52 -3.74 -7.37 7.47
C SER A 52 -3.82 -6.22 6.45
N TRP A 53 -4.77 -6.30 5.53
CA TRP A 53 -5.09 -5.26 4.55
C TRP A 53 -3.98 -5.00 3.53
N LEU A 54 -3.22 -6.03 3.16
CA LEU A 54 -2.41 -5.96 1.95
C LEU A 54 -3.32 -5.95 0.73
N PHE A 55 -3.09 -4.99 -0.16
CA PHE A 55 -3.70 -4.94 -1.47
C PHE A 55 -2.62 -5.04 -2.54
N MET A 56 -2.54 -6.17 -3.21
CA MET A 56 -1.58 -6.44 -4.28
C MET A 56 -2.34 -6.53 -5.59
N TRP A 57 -2.03 -5.63 -6.53
CA TRP A 57 -2.76 -5.52 -7.81
C TRP A 57 -2.27 -6.54 -8.84
N HIS A 58 -2.76 -6.44 -10.09
CA HIS A 58 -2.44 -7.40 -11.15
C HIS A 58 -0.97 -7.37 -11.55
N GLY A 59 -0.42 -8.53 -11.90
CA GLY A 59 0.89 -8.64 -12.49
C GLY A 59 2.06 -8.26 -11.57
N VAL A 60 1.81 -8.12 -10.27
CA VAL A 60 2.88 -7.91 -9.29
C VAL A 60 3.74 -9.16 -9.21
N GLU A 61 5.04 -8.99 -9.21
CA GLU A 61 6.02 -10.07 -9.14
C GLU A 61 6.95 -9.89 -7.95
N VAL A 62 6.97 -10.89 -7.07
CA VAL A 62 7.96 -11.05 -6.01
C VAL A 62 8.85 -12.22 -6.41
N GLY A 63 10.15 -11.94 -6.70
CA GLY A 63 11.03 -12.99 -7.21
C GLY A 63 12.02 -12.46 -8.26
N ARG A 64 12.16 -13.16 -9.39
CA ARG A 64 13.10 -12.95 -10.50
C ARG A 64 14.53 -13.30 -10.18
N GLY A 65 14.82 -14.61 -10.10
CA GLY A 65 16.19 -15.13 -10.00
C GLY A 65 16.90 -14.76 -8.70
N GLY A 66 17.72 -15.67 -8.20
CA GLY A 66 18.50 -15.46 -6.99
C GLY A 66 17.70 -15.43 -5.68
N CYS A 67 16.39 -15.65 -5.73
CA CYS A 67 15.49 -15.49 -4.57
C CYS A 67 15.27 -16.79 -3.76
N ASN A 68 16.19 -17.72 -3.80
CA ASN A 68 16.09 -19.03 -3.12
C ASN A 68 16.97 -19.12 -1.86
N GLY A 69 17.67 -18.04 -1.51
CA GLY A 69 18.54 -18.00 -0.33
C GLY A 69 17.75 -17.89 0.99
N LYS A 70 18.40 -18.23 2.09
CA LYS A 70 17.82 -18.08 3.44
C LYS A 70 17.40 -16.66 3.80
N ASN A 71 18.01 -15.67 3.15
CA ASN A 71 17.74 -14.25 3.34
C ASN A 71 16.63 -13.71 2.41
N SER A 72 16.16 -14.53 1.47
CA SER A 72 15.11 -14.16 0.53
C SER A 72 13.75 -14.06 1.22
N ASN A 73 13.57 -13.04 2.06
CA ASN A 73 12.39 -12.86 2.88
C ASN A 73 11.70 -11.54 2.56
N VAL A 74 10.37 -11.56 2.49
CA VAL A 74 9.55 -10.36 2.31
C VAL A 74 8.60 -10.21 3.48
N LYS A 75 8.66 -9.06 4.15
CA LYS A 75 7.76 -8.71 5.25
C LYS A 75 7.03 -7.41 4.93
N ILE A 76 5.71 -7.46 5.02
CA ILE A 76 4.83 -6.35 4.64
C ILE A 76 3.91 -6.02 5.82
N GLY A 77 3.90 -4.76 6.21
CA GLY A 77 3.07 -4.21 7.27
C GLY A 77 1.57 -4.13 6.91
N LYS A 78 0.82 -3.51 7.80
CA LYS A 78 -0.64 -3.34 7.66
C LYS A 78 -1.00 -2.25 6.65
N GLY A 79 -2.01 -2.50 5.84
CA GLY A 79 -2.62 -1.47 4.97
C GLY A 79 -1.77 -1.03 3.80
N VAL A 80 -0.89 -1.90 3.32
CA VAL A 80 0.01 -1.65 2.18
C VAL A 80 -0.72 -1.90 0.86
N GLY A 81 -0.54 -0.98 -0.11
CA GLY A 81 -0.96 -1.14 -1.49
C GLY A 81 0.24 -1.33 -2.41
N ILE A 82 0.24 -2.38 -3.23
CA ILE A 82 1.24 -2.64 -4.27
C ILE A 82 0.52 -2.70 -5.60
N PHE A 83 0.86 -1.79 -6.51
CA PHE A 83 0.12 -1.61 -7.75
C PHE A 83 0.78 -2.34 -8.93
N GLU A 84 0.15 -2.24 -10.10
CA GLU A 84 0.36 -3.06 -11.29
C GLU A 84 1.83 -3.18 -11.68
N ASN A 85 2.23 -4.37 -12.11
CA ASN A 85 3.54 -4.70 -12.68
C ASN A 85 4.75 -4.35 -11.79
N THR A 86 4.51 -4.09 -10.51
CA THR A 86 5.59 -3.84 -9.55
C THR A 86 6.42 -5.10 -9.36
N VAL A 87 7.73 -4.95 -9.36
CA VAL A 87 8.71 -6.02 -9.14
C VAL A 87 9.39 -5.81 -7.79
N ILE A 88 9.33 -6.83 -6.94
CA ILE A 88 10.12 -6.91 -5.71
C ILE A 88 11.08 -8.09 -5.85
N ASN A 89 12.36 -7.82 -5.96
CA ASN A 89 13.37 -8.87 -6.02
C ASN A 89 14.02 -9.07 -4.65
N PRO A 90 13.67 -10.11 -3.89
CA PRO A 90 14.20 -10.36 -2.57
C PRO A 90 15.36 -11.35 -2.59
N SER A 91 16.42 -11.14 -3.32
CA SER A 91 17.67 -11.92 -3.16
C SER A 91 18.21 -11.77 -1.74
N GLU A 92 18.10 -10.57 -1.19
CA GLU A 92 18.18 -10.26 0.24
C GLU A 92 16.82 -9.77 0.75
N SER A 93 16.66 -9.56 2.06
CA SER A 93 15.36 -9.24 2.63
C SER A 93 14.77 -7.90 2.17
N VAL A 94 13.45 -7.86 2.01
CA VAL A 94 12.68 -6.64 1.80
C VAL A 94 11.68 -6.48 2.94
N GLU A 95 11.74 -5.35 3.63
CA GLU A 95 10.79 -4.97 4.67
C GLU A 95 10.01 -3.72 4.24
N ILE A 96 8.70 -3.77 4.31
CA ILE A 96 7.80 -2.65 4.01
C ILE A 96 6.93 -2.40 5.24
N GLY A 97 7.02 -1.22 5.81
CA GLY A 97 6.25 -0.81 6.99
C GLY A 97 4.76 -0.62 6.72
N ASP A 98 4.05 -0.16 7.72
CA ASP A 98 2.61 0.03 7.66
C ASP A 98 2.21 1.19 6.74
N ASN A 99 1.02 1.08 6.15
CA ASN A 99 0.37 2.14 5.39
C ASN A 99 1.17 2.68 4.19
N CYS A 100 2.05 1.87 3.61
CA CYS A 100 2.83 2.23 2.42
C CYS A 100 2.01 2.09 1.14
N GLY A 101 2.33 2.95 0.16
CA GLY A 101 1.84 2.84 -1.20
C GLY A 101 3.00 2.62 -2.16
N ILE A 102 2.95 1.53 -2.92
CA ILE A 102 3.93 1.16 -3.93
C ILE A 102 3.24 1.28 -5.29
N GLY A 103 3.53 2.33 -6.04
CA GLY A 103 2.88 2.66 -7.31
C GLY A 103 3.13 1.62 -8.40
N ALA A 104 2.46 1.80 -9.54
CA ALA A 104 2.64 0.90 -10.69
C ALA A 104 4.07 0.96 -11.25
N ASP A 105 4.54 -0.16 -11.80
CA ASP A 105 5.85 -0.31 -12.44
C ASP A 105 7.04 0.06 -11.51
N VAL A 106 6.86 0.01 -10.18
CA VAL A 106 7.94 0.19 -9.22
C VAL A 106 8.85 -1.02 -9.22
N MET A 107 10.15 -0.80 -9.06
CA MET A 107 11.12 -1.89 -8.92
C MET A 107 11.89 -1.76 -7.61
N ILE A 108 11.92 -2.81 -6.81
CA ILE A 108 12.72 -2.92 -5.58
C ILE A 108 13.74 -4.02 -5.80
N TRP A 109 15.02 -3.65 -5.86
CA TRP A 109 16.13 -4.56 -6.08
C TRP A 109 16.98 -4.70 -4.84
N THR A 110 17.32 -5.92 -4.48
CA THR A 110 18.22 -6.23 -3.36
C THR A 110 19.55 -6.79 -3.83
N HIS A 111 19.78 -6.83 -5.14
CA HIS A 111 21.09 -7.17 -5.72
C HIS A 111 21.35 -6.46 -7.03
N GLY A 112 22.65 -6.28 -7.34
CA GLY A 112 23.15 -5.81 -8.61
C GLY A 112 24.54 -6.42 -8.87
N ALA A 113 24.59 -7.49 -9.66
CA ALA A 113 25.84 -8.18 -9.99
C ALA A 113 25.71 -8.88 -11.36
N TRP A 114 26.70 -8.72 -12.19
CA TRP A 114 26.78 -9.42 -13.49
C TRP A 114 28.20 -9.64 -13.97
N LEU A 115 29.08 -8.64 -13.82
CA LEU A 115 30.44 -8.70 -14.31
C LEU A 115 31.38 -9.30 -13.25
N ASP A 116 32.57 -9.69 -13.67
CA ASP A 116 33.57 -10.36 -12.86
C ASP A 116 34.12 -9.45 -11.74
N VAL A 117 33.81 -9.76 -10.52
CA VAL A 117 34.25 -9.00 -9.33
C VAL A 117 35.77 -9.06 -9.14
N MET A 118 36.43 -10.09 -9.64
CA MET A 118 37.90 -10.19 -9.58
C MET A 118 38.61 -9.15 -10.47
N GLN A 119 37.84 -8.53 -11.37
CA GLN A 119 38.31 -7.41 -12.18
C GLN A 119 38.03 -6.04 -11.55
N GLY A 120 37.58 -6.03 -10.28
CA GLY A 120 37.27 -4.80 -9.55
C GLY A 120 35.89 -4.20 -9.90
N VAL A 121 35.03 -4.95 -10.58
CA VAL A 121 33.68 -4.49 -10.88
C VAL A 121 32.84 -4.53 -9.60
N PRO A 122 32.13 -3.45 -9.22
CA PRO A 122 31.29 -3.45 -8.04
C PRO A 122 30.12 -4.43 -8.19
N HIS A 123 29.76 -5.03 -7.08
CA HIS A 123 28.54 -5.81 -6.93
C HIS A 123 27.88 -5.43 -5.62
N ASP A 124 26.56 -5.36 -5.63
CA ASP A 124 25.77 -5.00 -4.45
C ASP A 124 24.79 -6.10 -4.14
N PHE A 125 24.78 -6.55 -2.89
CA PHE A 125 23.75 -7.37 -2.28
C PHE A 125 23.41 -6.77 -0.93
N GLY A 126 22.13 -6.52 -0.69
CA GLY A 126 21.75 -6.01 0.61
C GLY A 126 20.25 -5.70 0.71
N PRO A 127 19.75 -5.69 1.96
CA PRO A 127 18.34 -5.55 2.23
C PRO A 127 17.82 -4.17 1.81
N VAL A 128 16.53 -4.13 1.52
CA VAL A 128 15.79 -2.86 1.36
C VAL A 128 14.75 -2.75 2.46
N LYS A 129 14.70 -1.58 3.11
CA LYS A 129 13.74 -1.28 4.16
C LYS A 129 12.98 -0.01 3.85
N LEU A 130 11.65 -0.08 3.93
CA LEU A 130 10.74 1.06 3.90
C LEU A 130 10.09 1.17 5.28
N GLY A 131 10.16 2.33 5.88
CA GLY A 131 9.43 2.68 7.10
C GLY A 131 7.92 2.76 6.87
N ASN A 132 7.22 3.36 7.82
CA ASN A 132 5.77 3.51 7.76
C ASN A 132 5.36 4.74 6.93
N ASN A 133 4.18 4.72 6.33
CA ASN A 133 3.63 5.85 5.56
C ASN A 133 4.54 6.31 4.41
N VAL A 134 5.20 5.40 3.73
CA VAL A 134 6.05 5.70 2.56
C VAL A 134 5.21 5.65 1.29
N TRP A 135 5.35 6.68 0.46
CA TRP A 135 4.77 6.72 -0.88
C TRP A 135 5.86 6.64 -1.95
N LEU A 136 5.97 5.47 -2.60
CA LEU A 136 6.76 5.26 -3.81
C LEU A 136 5.83 5.34 -5.03
N PRO A 137 5.78 6.46 -5.75
CA PRO A 137 4.92 6.58 -6.93
C PRO A 137 5.46 5.76 -8.11
N ALA A 138 4.65 5.73 -9.16
CA ALA A 138 4.92 4.92 -10.34
C ALA A 138 6.33 5.10 -10.91
N ARG A 139 6.91 3.97 -11.38
CA ARG A 139 8.22 3.88 -12.01
C ARG A 139 9.40 4.30 -11.13
N SER A 140 9.24 4.32 -9.81
CA SER A 140 10.36 4.51 -8.90
C SER A 140 11.17 3.22 -8.79
N ILE A 141 12.49 3.36 -8.64
CA ILE A 141 13.42 2.22 -8.50
C ILE A 141 14.16 2.38 -7.19
N VAL A 142 14.14 1.36 -6.35
CA VAL A 142 14.92 1.29 -5.12
C VAL A 142 16.06 0.30 -5.32
N LEU A 143 17.30 0.76 -5.08
CA LEU A 143 18.51 -0.05 -5.24
C LEU A 143 18.88 -0.79 -3.93
N PRO A 144 19.80 -1.77 -3.99
CA PRO A 144 20.24 -2.53 -2.82
C PRO A 144 20.77 -1.64 -1.69
N ASN A 145 20.69 -2.14 -0.46
CA ASN A 145 21.19 -1.46 0.76
C ASN A 145 20.53 -0.14 1.10
N VAL A 146 19.32 0.14 0.58
CA VAL A 146 18.61 1.38 0.86
C VAL A 146 17.62 1.22 2.01
N THR A 147 17.66 2.17 2.93
CA THR A 147 16.64 2.38 3.97
C THR A 147 15.90 3.68 3.73
N ILE A 148 14.60 3.63 3.62
CA ILE A 148 13.71 4.80 3.53
C ILE A 148 12.99 4.92 4.88
N GLY A 149 13.10 6.08 5.52
CA GLY A 149 12.49 6.37 6.81
C GLY A 149 10.96 6.46 6.78
N ASP A 150 10.38 6.84 7.90
CA ASP A 150 8.93 7.01 8.04
C ASP A 150 8.43 8.30 7.38
N ASN A 151 7.16 8.30 6.91
CA ASN A 151 6.48 9.49 6.38
C ASN A 151 7.21 10.12 5.17
N VAL A 152 7.78 9.32 4.30
CA VAL A 152 8.53 9.77 3.13
C VAL A 152 7.67 9.78 1.87
N VAL A 153 7.75 10.87 1.12
CA VAL A 153 7.10 11.00 -0.18
C VAL A 153 8.17 11.11 -1.26
N ILE A 154 8.08 10.24 -2.26
CA ILE A 154 9.00 10.22 -3.40
C ILE A 154 8.33 10.87 -4.62
N GLY A 155 9.10 11.56 -5.44
CA GLY A 155 8.65 12.01 -6.76
C GLY A 155 8.60 10.85 -7.76
N THR A 156 7.64 10.88 -8.68
CA THR A 156 7.50 9.86 -9.74
C THR A 156 8.79 9.69 -10.54
N ASN A 157 9.09 8.46 -10.98
CA ASN A 157 10.23 8.13 -11.82
C ASN A 157 11.61 8.43 -11.18
N SER A 158 11.72 8.26 -9.86
CA SER A 158 12.96 8.48 -9.11
C SER A 158 13.78 7.20 -8.96
N ILE A 159 15.12 7.33 -8.92
CA ILE A 159 16.03 6.23 -8.60
C ILE A 159 16.65 6.47 -7.24
N ILE A 160 16.23 5.67 -6.25
CA ILE A 160 16.65 5.76 -4.87
C ILE A 160 17.85 4.84 -4.67
N ASN A 161 19.04 5.44 -4.53
CA ASN A 161 20.32 4.77 -4.41
C ASN A 161 21.07 5.08 -3.10
N ARG A 162 20.36 5.63 -2.12
CA ARG A 162 20.86 5.98 -0.78
C ARG A 162 19.71 6.11 0.20
N ASP A 163 20.03 6.05 1.46
CA ASP A 163 19.06 6.21 2.54
C ASP A 163 18.36 7.57 2.49
N LEU A 164 17.10 7.59 2.88
CA LEU A 164 16.28 8.79 2.96
C LEU A 164 15.76 8.95 4.41
N PRO A 165 15.91 10.16 4.99
CA PRO A 165 15.47 10.42 6.36
C PRO A 165 13.95 10.49 6.47
N ASP A 166 13.45 10.38 7.73
CA ASP A 166 12.05 10.53 8.05
C ASP A 166 11.46 11.87 7.58
N GLY A 167 10.19 11.85 7.19
CA GLY A 167 9.39 13.04 6.91
C GLY A 167 9.80 13.84 5.68
N CYS A 168 10.65 13.31 4.83
CA CYS A 168 11.18 14.06 3.68
C CYS A 168 10.34 13.93 2.42
N LEU A 169 10.48 14.93 1.55
CA LEU A 169 10.17 14.86 0.12
C LEU A 169 11.47 14.67 -0.63
N ALA A 170 11.58 13.60 -1.43
CA ALA A 170 12.75 13.30 -2.24
C ALA A 170 12.36 12.98 -3.68
N ALA A 171 13.20 13.33 -4.65
CA ALA A 171 12.92 13.01 -6.06
C ALA A 171 14.18 13.03 -6.92
N GLY A 172 14.06 12.49 -8.13
CA GLY A 172 15.05 12.60 -9.21
C GLY A 172 15.84 11.34 -9.48
N THR A 173 16.74 11.43 -10.47
CA THR A 173 17.62 10.36 -10.95
C THR A 173 19.06 10.89 -11.03
N PRO A 174 19.91 10.64 -10.01
CA PRO A 174 19.62 9.94 -8.75
C PRO A 174 18.72 10.74 -7.81
N CYS A 175 18.00 10.03 -6.96
CA CYS A 175 17.08 10.63 -5.98
C CYS A 175 17.84 11.47 -4.94
N LYS A 176 17.33 12.67 -4.66
CA LYS A 176 17.86 13.58 -3.64
C LYS A 176 16.74 14.09 -2.76
N VAL A 177 17.05 14.33 -1.50
CA VAL A 177 16.11 15.02 -0.58
C VAL A 177 15.93 16.46 -1.08
N ILE A 178 14.69 16.81 -1.37
CA ILE A 178 14.29 18.16 -1.79
C ILE A 178 13.91 18.99 -0.55
N ARG A 179 13.28 18.37 0.43
CA ARG A 179 12.84 19.01 1.67
C ARG A 179 12.78 18.01 2.80
N GLU A 180 13.35 18.36 3.95
CA GLU A 180 13.28 17.60 5.19
C GLU A 180 12.12 18.05 6.07
N GLY A 181 11.66 17.17 6.98
CA GLY A 181 10.64 17.48 7.98
C GLY A 181 9.32 18.00 7.40
N LEU A 182 8.97 17.60 6.18
CA LEU A 182 7.76 18.06 5.50
C LEU A 182 6.52 17.32 5.97
N TYR A 183 6.64 16.05 6.33
CA TYR A 183 5.52 15.19 6.72
C TYR A 183 5.78 14.47 8.04
N PRO A 184 4.72 14.19 8.86
CA PRO A 184 3.36 14.67 8.65
C PRO A 184 3.25 16.19 8.87
N ARG A 185 2.35 16.83 8.13
CA ARG A 185 2.02 18.25 8.30
C ARG A 185 0.54 18.39 8.68
N PRO A 186 0.20 18.36 9.97
CA PRO A 186 -1.17 18.51 10.42
C PRO A 186 -1.79 19.82 9.93
N LEU A 187 -3.01 19.75 9.43
CA LEU A 187 -3.80 20.91 9.06
C LEU A 187 -4.42 21.53 10.33
N ASN A 188 -4.56 22.86 10.35
CA ASN A 188 -5.41 23.52 11.34
C ASN A 188 -6.89 23.17 11.09
N ASP A 189 -7.75 23.41 12.09
CA ASP A 189 -9.16 22.98 12.04
C ASP A 189 -9.93 23.65 10.89
N LYS A 190 -9.60 24.89 10.53
CA LYS A 190 -10.25 25.61 9.42
C LYS A 190 -9.92 24.98 8.06
N ASP A 191 -8.65 24.66 7.83
CA ASP A 191 -8.21 24.07 6.56
C ASP A 191 -8.65 22.60 6.48
N LEU A 192 -8.60 21.88 7.62
CA LEU A 192 -9.15 20.53 7.70
C LEU A 192 -10.64 20.48 7.39
N LYS A 193 -11.44 21.42 7.96
CA LYS A 193 -12.87 21.54 7.68
C LYS A 193 -13.11 21.73 6.19
N LYS A 194 -12.45 22.70 5.57
CA LYS A 194 -12.59 22.96 4.13
C LYS A 194 -12.26 21.75 3.27
N LEU A 195 -11.16 21.06 3.61
CA LEU A 195 -10.74 19.86 2.90
C LEU A 195 -11.78 18.75 3.00
N VAL A 196 -12.28 18.47 4.20
CA VAL A 196 -13.25 17.38 4.40
C VAL A 196 -14.60 17.70 3.79
N GLU A 197 -15.07 18.96 3.90
CA GLU A 197 -16.28 19.42 3.24
C GLU A 197 -16.19 19.28 1.71
N HIS A 198 -15.03 19.61 1.13
CA HIS A 198 -14.78 19.39 -0.31
C HIS A 198 -14.81 17.90 -0.67
N ILE A 199 -14.17 17.03 0.12
CA ILE A 199 -14.21 15.59 -0.08
C ILE A 199 -15.65 15.06 -0.04
N CYS A 200 -16.47 15.55 0.89
CA CYS A 200 -17.87 15.17 1.00
C CYS A 200 -18.67 15.64 -0.23
N SER A 201 -18.46 16.87 -0.69
CA SER A 201 -19.10 17.42 -1.89
C SER A 201 -18.75 16.61 -3.14
N ASP A 202 -17.47 16.33 -3.36
CA ASP A 202 -17.01 15.52 -4.50
C ASP A 202 -17.61 14.12 -4.49
N TRP A 203 -17.77 13.54 -3.28
CA TRP A 203 -18.40 12.23 -3.17
C TRP A 203 -19.89 12.28 -3.49
N ILE A 204 -20.61 13.33 -3.11
CA ILE A 204 -22.01 13.53 -3.50
C ILE A 204 -22.13 13.64 -5.02
N ASP A 205 -21.27 14.42 -5.68
CA ASP A 205 -21.27 14.54 -7.13
C ASP A 205 -21.03 13.19 -7.82
N LEU A 206 -20.14 12.37 -7.24
CA LEU A 206 -19.92 11.00 -7.68
C LEU A 206 -21.18 10.13 -7.48
N CYS A 207 -21.87 10.24 -6.35
CA CYS A 207 -23.13 9.53 -6.10
C CYS A 207 -24.19 9.92 -7.15
N ILE A 208 -24.31 11.21 -7.46
CA ILE A 208 -25.20 11.70 -8.50
C ILE A 208 -24.88 11.05 -9.85
N SER A 209 -23.62 11.01 -10.24
CA SER A 209 -23.18 10.39 -11.50
C SER A 209 -23.45 8.89 -11.58
N LYS A 210 -23.49 8.21 -10.43
CA LYS A 210 -23.83 6.79 -10.31
C LYS A 210 -25.35 6.52 -10.18
N GLY A 211 -26.17 7.56 -10.14
CA GLY A 211 -27.62 7.42 -9.92
C GLY A 211 -28.04 7.07 -8.48
N ILE A 212 -27.17 7.31 -7.50
CA ILE A 212 -27.36 6.99 -6.07
C ILE A 212 -27.76 8.26 -5.32
N THR A 213 -28.87 8.91 -5.71
CA THR A 213 -29.14 10.30 -5.27
C THR A 213 -30.30 10.48 -4.32
N ARG A 214 -31.00 9.45 -3.93
CA ARG A 214 -32.22 9.60 -3.11
C ARG A 214 -31.92 9.66 -1.62
N ASN A 215 -32.25 10.80 -0.99
CA ASN A 215 -32.23 10.98 0.47
C ASN A 215 -30.86 10.77 1.13
N ILE A 216 -29.79 11.31 0.51
CA ILE A 216 -28.45 11.30 1.08
C ILE A 216 -28.09 12.72 1.52
N GLU A 217 -27.70 12.86 2.78
CA GLU A 217 -27.13 14.07 3.34
C GLU A 217 -25.78 13.72 3.95
N VAL A 218 -24.73 14.49 3.65
CA VAL A 218 -23.41 14.32 4.23
C VAL A 218 -22.88 15.66 4.70
N TRP A 219 -22.32 15.70 5.92
CA TRP A 219 -21.70 16.90 6.47
C TRP A 219 -20.55 16.56 7.41
N TYR A 220 -19.70 17.55 7.64
CA TYR A 220 -18.56 17.46 8.54
C TYR A 220 -18.75 18.34 9.76
N GLU A 221 -18.55 17.80 10.93
CA GLU A 221 -18.56 18.54 12.19
C GLU A 221 -17.61 17.89 13.20
N LYS A 222 -16.78 18.71 13.88
CA LYS A 222 -15.92 18.26 14.99
C LYS A 222 -15.12 16.99 14.70
N ARG A 223 -14.42 16.97 13.56
CA ARG A 223 -13.57 15.85 13.08
C ARG A 223 -14.35 14.54 12.83
N LYS A 224 -15.64 14.68 12.55
CA LYS A 224 -16.53 13.58 12.18
C LYS A 224 -17.22 13.89 10.87
N ILE A 225 -17.47 12.87 10.07
CA ILE A 225 -18.37 12.93 8.92
C ILE A 225 -19.64 12.20 9.31
N PHE A 226 -20.76 12.85 9.10
CA PHE A 226 -22.10 12.31 9.30
C PHE A 226 -22.71 12.03 7.94
N LEU A 227 -23.27 10.86 7.77
CA LEU A 227 -24.01 10.44 6.59
C LEU A 227 -25.41 10.02 7.01
N ASN A 228 -26.41 10.72 6.53
CA ASN A 228 -27.79 10.29 6.65
C ASN A 228 -28.28 9.73 5.32
N GLN A 229 -28.95 8.59 5.39
CA GLN A 229 -29.67 8.01 4.27
C GLN A 229 -30.98 7.42 4.75
N ASN A 230 -32.12 7.87 4.20
CA ASN A 230 -33.46 7.38 4.57
C ASN A 230 -33.69 7.40 6.08
N SER A 231 -33.30 8.46 6.78
CA SER A 231 -33.39 8.63 8.25
C SER A 231 -32.49 7.72 9.07
N LEU A 232 -31.58 6.98 8.44
CA LEU A 232 -30.55 6.18 9.11
C LEU A 232 -29.22 6.90 9.08
N GLN A 233 -28.51 6.94 10.20
CA GLN A 233 -27.27 7.69 10.33
C GLN A 233 -26.05 6.75 10.44
N THR A 234 -25.00 7.15 9.73
CA THR A 234 -23.62 6.61 9.87
C THR A 234 -22.69 7.73 10.29
N ILE A 235 -21.79 7.48 11.22
CA ILE A 235 -20.82 8.45 11.73
C ILE A 235 -19.42 7.90 11.52
N TYR A 236 -18.55 8.69 10.85
CA TYR A 236 -17.13 8.39 10.64
C TYR A 236 -16.30 9.26 11.56
N TYR A 237 -15.64 8.65 12.52
CA TYR A 237 -14.70 9.32 13.44
C TYR A 237 -13.33 9.38 12.77
N LEU A 238 -12.91 10.56 12.34
CA LEU A 238 -11.69 10.69 11.52
C LEU A 238 -10.41 10.47 12.31
N ASP A 239 -10.36 10.84 13.58
CA ASP A 239 -9.19 10.65 14.44
C ASP A 239 -9.07 9.19 14.89
N ASP A 240 -10.16 8.61 15.38
CA ASP A 240 -10.19 7.23 15.89
C ASP A 240 -10.21 6.18 14.80
N ARG A 241 -10.41 6.59 13.53
CA ARG A 241 -10.56 5.69 12.39
C ARG A 241 -11.64 4.63 12.61
N LYS A 242 -12.75 5.06 13.16
CA LYS A 242 -13.92 4.25 13.49
C LYS A 242 -15.14 4.66 12.67
N ILE A 243 -16.09 3.72 12.57
CA ILE A 243 -17.43 3.93 12.01
C ILE A 243 -18.47 3.46 13.05
N GLU A 244 -19.52 4.21 13.23
CA GLU A 244 -20.63 3.86 14.10
C GLU A 244 -21.97 4.14 13.43
N GLY A 245 -23.04 3.48 13.90
CA GLY A 245 -24.39 3.63 13.38
C GLY A 245 -24.74 2.62 12.29
N HIS A 246 -25.66 2.99 11.42
CA HIS A 246 -26.16 2.11 10.37
C HIS A 246 -25.19 2.07 9.20
N THR A 247 -24.77 0.87 8.80
CA THR A 247 -23.88 0.67 7.65
C THR A 247 -24.60 -0.08 6.53
N ASN A 248 -24.43 0.42 5.30
CA ASN A 248 -24.99 -0.13 4.07
C ASN A 248 -24.04 0.12 2.90
N ASP A 249 -24.45 -0.23 1.70
CA ASP A 249 -23.60 -0.07 0.51
C ASP A 249 -23.19 1.39 0.27
N VAL A 250 -24.04 2.36 0.53
CA VAL A 250 -23.73 3.79 0.37
C VAL A 250 -22.70 4.26 1.40
N SER A 251 -22.84 3.86 2.66
CA SER A 251 -21.84 4.17 3.68
C SER A 251 -20.50 3.47 3.41
N GLU A 252 -20.51 2.26 2.85
CA GLU A 252 -19.30 1.57 2.45
C GLU A 252 -18.63 2.23 1.22
N ASP A 253 -19.40 2.79 0.28
CA ASP A 253 -18.88 3.57 -0.83
C ASP A 253 -18.18 4.85 -0.34
N LEU A 254 -18.77 5.57 0.62
CA LEU A 254 -18.09 6.72 1.26
C LEU A 254 -16.82 6.27 1.98
N ARG A 255 -16.83 5.16 2.70
CA ARG A 255 -15.65 4.61 3.37
C ARG A 255 -14.53 4.29 2.37
N ASP A 256 -14.86 3.70 1.22
CA ASP A 256 -13.88 3.47 0.14
C ASP A 256 -13.40 4.75 -0.50
N TYR A 257 -14.29 5.74 -0.67
CA TYR A 257 -13.92 7.05 -1.19
C TYR A 257 -12.92 7.79 -0.27
N LEU A 258 -13.12 7.71 1.04
CA LEU A 258 -12.19 8.25 2.04
C LEU A 258 -10.84 7.52 2.00
N ARG A 259 -10.85 6.18 1.86
CA ARG A 259 -9.62 5.37 1.71
C ARG A 259 -8.76 5.85 0.54
N ARG A 260 -9.36 6.18 -0.60
CA ARG A 260 -8.64 6.70 -1.79
C ARG A 260 -7.95 8.03 -1.52
N ARG A 261 -8.28 8.72 -0.44
CA ARG A 261 -7.66 9.95 0.05
C ARG A 261 -6.77 9.74 1.27
N GLY A 262 -6.40 8.48 1.52
CA GLY A 262 -5.55 8.10 2.65
C GLY A 262 -6.28 8.04 4.00
N ILE A 263 -7.58 8.34 4.05
CA ILE A 263 -8.39 8.25 5.27
C ILE A 263 -8.92 6.81 5.37
N LYS A 264 -8.09 5.90 5.88
CA LYS A 264 -8.40 4.47 5.94
C LYS A 264 -9.09 4.14 7.26
N ILE A 265 -10.33 3.67 7.18
CA ILE A 265 -11.12 3.17 8.32
C ILE A 265 -11.30 1.67 8.11
N TYR A 266 -10.59 0.87 8.89
CA TYR A 266 -10.64 -0.58 8.82
C TYR A 266 -11.79 -1.13 9.65
N THR A 267 -12.54 -2.09 9.10
CA THR A 267 -13.67 -2.77 9.73
C THR A 267 -13.53 -4.28 9.48
N ASP A 268 -14.56 -5.04 9.79
CA ASP A 268 -14.69 -6.46 9.46
C ASP A 268 -15.13 -6.73 8.01
N ARG A 269 -15.08 -5.72 7.15
CA ARG A 269 -15.51 -5.79 5.75
C ARG A 269 -14.53 -5.13 4.82
N PHE A 270 -14.34 -5.70 3.63
CA PHE A 270 -13.56 -5.08 2.56
C PHE A 270 -14.08 -3.68 2.22
N PHE A 271 -13.19 -2.83 1.72
CA PHE A 271 -13.61 -1.60 1.07
C PHE A 271 -14.42 -1.93 -0.19
N LYS A 272 -15.52 -1.25 -0.38
CA LYS A 272 -16.45 -1.51 -1.49
C LYS A 272 -16.86 -0.18 -2.11
N SER A 273 -16.67 -0.06 -3.42
CA SER A 273 -17.28 1.00 -4.24
C SER A 273 -18.52 0.44 -4.93
N ILE A 274 -19.56 1.22 -4.99
CA ILE A 274 -20.77 0.88 -5.75
C ILE A 274 -20.54 1.18 -7.23
#